data_1f2732ca2fd8162326ee9d5457311697
#
_entry.id   1f2732ca2fd8162326ee9d5457311697
#
_cell.length_a   1.000
_cell.length_b   1.000
_cell.length_c   1.000
_cell.angle_alpha   90.00
_cell.angle_beta   90.00
_cell.angle_gamma   90.00
#
_symmetry.space_group_name_H-M   'P 1'
#
loop_
_entity.id
_entity.type
_entity.pdbx_description
1 polymer ?
#
loop_
_entity_poly.entity_id
_entity_poly.type
_entity_poly.pdbx_seq_one_letter_code
_entity_poly.pdbx_strand_id
1 'polypeptide(L)'
;DLYPPLKSYLEGQGYEVKGEILNCDVVAFRPEDPPVIIELKLSLNMSILLQAVDRIKISDTVYIGVPKGLAVLKKRRKQIIKLMRMLGLGLIVIDSVAKIGGVDVLCDPGEYKPRQIKKQTQRLLKEFQERVGDPNQGGTSMRQGLLTAYRQKALAISEYLMTHGETKASIIAKSLEEPKTRAILYDNVYGWFDRLGKGVYTLSPRGWSELPEWLSKSNFD
;
A
#
# COMPACT_ATOMS: atom_id res chain seq x y z
N ASP A 1 -5.54 23.08 -22.82
CA ASP A 1 -6.85 22.48 -23.06
C ASP A 1 -6.66 20.99 -23.38
N LEU A 2 -7.47 20.11 -22.78
CA LEU A 2 -7.37 18.65 -22.98
C LEU A 2 -8.29 18.16 -24.11
N TYR A 3 -9.34 18.90 -24.42
CA TYR A 3 -10.37 18.47 -25.37
C TYR A 3 -9.87 18.34 -26.83
N PRO A 4 -9.16 19.32 -27.42
CA PRO A 4 -8.78 19.21 -28.81
C PRO A 4 -7.87 18.01 -29.14
N PRO A 5 -6.80 17.73 -28.40
CA PRO A 5 -5.97 16.55 -28.67
C PRO A 5 -6.72 15.24 -28.46
N LEU A 6 -7.60 15.15 -27.43
CA LEU A 6 -8.42 13.97 -27.19
C LEU A 6 -9.42 13.76 -28.34
N LYS A 7 -10.10 14.82 -28.76
CA LYS A 7 -11.05 14.77 -29.91
C LYS A 7 -10.36 14.26 -31.18
N SER A 8 -9.23 14.85 -31.56
CA SER A 8 -8.47 14.42 -32.73
C SER A 8 -8.04 12.95 -32.66
N TYR A 9 -7.63 12.48 -31.47
CA TYR A 9 -7.26 11.08 -31.22
C TYR A 9 -8.43 10.13 -31.43
N LEU A 10 -9.61 10.45 -30.90
CA LEU A 10 -10.80 9.61 -31.01
C LEU A 10 -11.40 9.64 -32.44
N GLU A 11 -11.42 10.80 -33.09
CA GLU A 11 -11.85 10.93 -34.49
C GLU A 11 -10.93 10.11 -35.42
N GLY A 12 -9.62 10.10 -35.15
CA GLY A 12 -8.66 9.25 -35.85
C GLY A 12 -8.91 7.74 -35.69
N GLN A 13 -9.69 7.33 -34.68
CA GLN A 13 -10.16 5.96 -34.49
C GLN A 13 -11.58 5.71 -35.04
N GLY A 14 -12.16 6.66 -35.75
CA GLY A 14 -13.48 6.55 -36.35
C GLY A 14 -14.66 6.86 -35.45
N TYR A 15 -14.42 7.53 -34.31
CA TYR A 15 -15.50 8.00 -33.45
C TYR A 15 -16.02 9.39 -33.93
N GLU A 16 -17.33 9.61 -33.85
CA GLU A 16 -17.92 10.94 -33.79
C GLU A 16 -17.82 11.47 -32.36
N VAL A 17 -17.24 12.67 -32.16
CA VAL A 17 -16.93 13.22 -30.84
C VAL A 17 -17.63 14.53 -30.58
N LYS A 18 -18.38 14.60 -29.48
CA LYS A 18 -19.05 15.82 -29.03
C LYS A 18 -18.71 16.10 -27.55
N GLY A 19 -18.55 17.37 -27.20
CA GLY A 19 -18.36 17.84 -25.84
C GLY A 19 -19.68 18.27 -25.20
N GLU A 20 -19.71 18.27 -23.86
CA GLU A 20 -20.80 18.81 -23.02
C GLU A 20 -22.18 18.20 -23.36
N ILE A 21 -22.24 16.88 -23.49
CA ILE A 21 -23.49 16.14 -23.71
C ILE A 21 -24.04 15.61 -22.39
N LEU A 22 -25.21 16.10 -21.97
CA LEU A 22 -25.91 15.66 -20.73
C LEU A 22 -24.97 15.62 -19.49
N ASN A 23 -24.20 16.71 -19.32
CA ASN A 23 -23.21 16.87 -18.25
C ASN A 23 -22.01 15.91 -18.33
N CYS A 24 -21.79 15.22 -19.45
CA CYS A 24 -20.55 14.50 -19.73
C CYS A 24 -19.60 15.42 -20.50
N ASP A 25 -18.36 15.56 -20.04
CA ASP A 25 -17.38 16.46 -20.64
C ASP A 25 -17.10 16.08 -22.12
N VAL A 26 -16.97 14.77 -22.41
CA VAL A 26 -16.78 14.25 -23.77
C VAL A 26 -17.56 12.96 -23.96
N VAL A 27 -18.30 12.89 -25.06
CA VAL A 27 -18.97 11.68 -25.55
C VAL A 27 -18.45 11.33 -26.93
N ALA A 28 -17.98 10.12 -27.11
CA ALA A 28 -17.57 9.60 -28.42
C ALA A 28 -18.47 8.41 -28.80
N PHE A 29 -18.96 8.43 -30.03
CA PHE A 29 -19.88 7.42 -30.53
C PHE A 29 -19.37 6.85 -31.85
N ARG A 30 -19.53 5.55 -32.02
CA ARG A 30 -19.32 4.82 -33.26
C ARG A 30 -20.45 3.80 -33.38
N PRO A 31 -21.06 3.63 -34.60
CA PRO A 31 -22.07 2.61 -34.82
C PRO A 31 -21.56 1.23 -34.36
N GLU A 32 -22.45 0.42 -33.80
CA GLU A 32 -22.17 -0.94 -33.28
C GLU A 32 -21.41 -0.98 -31.94
N ASP A 33 -20.85 0.13 -31.44
CA ASP A 33 -20.15 0.18 -30.16
C ASP A 33 -20.97 0.91 -29.07
N PRO A 34 -20.81 0.58 -27.81
CA PRO A 34 -21.32 1.39 -26.73
C PRO A 34 -20.67 2.78 -26.72
N PRO A 35 -21.39 3.83 -26.28
CA PRO A 35 -20.82 5.18 -26.23
C PRO A 35 -19.64 5.22 -25.27
N VAL A 36 -18.57 5.87 -25.68
CA VAL A 36 -17.41 6.14 -24.81
C VAL A 36 -17.62 7.48 -24.12
N ILE A 37 -17.57 7.50 -22.81
CA ILE A 37 -17.69 8.71 -21.98
C ILE A 37 -16.33 9.03 -21.38
N ILE A 38 -15.87 10.26 -21.50
CA ILE A 38 -14.61 10.70 -20.91
C ILE A 38 -14.86 11.96 -20.08
N GLU A 39 -14.57 11.89 -18.80
CA GLU A 39 -14.56 13.02 -17.87
C GLU A 39 -13.16 13.65 -17.85
N LEU A 40 -13.05 14.96 -18.07
CA LEU A 40 -11.79 15.69 -18.16
C LEU A 40 -11.51 16.52 -16.91
N LYS A 41 -10.30 16.38 -16.36
CA LYS A 41 -9.88 17.18 -15.19
C LYS A 41 -8.40 17.50 -15.22
N LEU A 42 -8.05 18.70 -14.79
CA LEU A 42 -6.64 19.10 -14.65
C LEU A 42 -5.93 18.43 -13.46
N SER A 43 -6.69 17.83 -12.55
CA SER A 43 -6.16 17.13 -11.39
C SER A 43 -6.95 15.85 -11.10
N LEU A 44 -6.27 14.82 -10.64
CA LEU A 44 -6.92 13.58 -10.22
C LEU A 44 -7.26 13.69 -8.72
N ASN A 45 -8.53 13.86 -8.42
CA ASN A 45 -9.08 14.00 -7.07
C ASN A 45 -10.36 13.17 -6.90
N MET A 46 -10.95 13.16 -5.72
CA MET A 46 -12.15 12.38 -5.42
C MET A 46 -13.36 12.82 -6.27
N SER A 47 -13.50 14.12 -6.56
CA SER A 47 -14.63 14.64 -7.35
C SER A 47 -14.72 14.02 -8.74
N ILE A 48 -13.60 13.93 -9.48
CA ILE A 48 -13.60 13.31 -10.80
C ILE A 48 -13.88 11.80 -10.74
N LEU A 49 -13.41 11.14 -9.69
CA LEU A 49 -13.71 9.71 -9.50
C LEU A 49 -15.21 9.46 -9.30
N LEU A 50 -15.86 10.28 -8.48
CA LEU A 50 -17.31 10.18 -8.25
C LEU A 50 -18.10 10.49 -9.52
N GLN A 51 -17.71 11.53 -10.29
CA GLN A 51 -18.33 11.84 -11.58
C GLN A 51 -18.21 10.64 -12.53
N ALA A 52 -17.02 10.08 -12.70
CA ALA A 52 -16.80 8.96 -13.60
C ALA A 52 -17.58 7.70 -13.18
N VAL A 53 -17.64 7.40 -11.87
CA VAL A 53 -18.43 6.28 -11.35
C VAL A 53 -19.93 6.46 -11.64
N ASP A 54 -20.44 7.67 -11.54
CA ASP A 54 -21.85 7.94 -11.90
C ASP A 54 -22.15 7.72 -13.40
N ARG A 55 -21.15 7.88 -14.29
CA ARG A 55 -21.28 7.62 -15.72
C ARG A 55 -21.37 6.13 -16.06
N ILE A 56 -20.87 5.25 -15.21
CA ILE A 56 -20.99 3.78 -15.42
C ILE A 56 -22.45 3.33 -15.56
N LYS A 57 -23.41 4.07 -14.99
CA LYS A 57 -24.85 3.82 -15.19
C LYS A 57 -25.33 4.06 -16.63
N ILE A 58 -24.53 4.78 -17.42
CA ILE A 58 -24.88 5.20 -18.81
C ILE A 58 -24.11 4.36 -19.81
N SER A 59 -22.86 4.04 -19.54
CA SER A 59 -21.99 3.24 -20.40
C SER A 59 -20.98 2.46 -19.60
N ASP A 60 -20.63 1.25 -20.06
CA ASP A 60 -19.54 0.44 -19.50
C ASP A 60 -18.15 0.96 -19.93
N THR A 61 -18.10 1.92 -20.86
CA THR A 61 -16.86 2.46 -21.44
C THR A 61 -16.63 3.89 -20.96
N VAL A 62 -16.23 4.02 -19.69
CA VAL A 62 -15.99 5.31 -19.04
C VAL A 62 -14.52 5.49 -18.73
N TYR A 63 -13.96 6.63 -19.16
CA TYR A 63 -12.60 7.03 -18.91
C TYR A 63 -12.52 8.32 -18.10
N ILE A 64 -11.39 8.47 -17.40
CA ILE A 64 -10.94 9.75 -16.86
C ILE A 64 -9.76 10.22 -17.70
N GLY A 65 -9.85 11.44 -18.24
CA GLY A 65 -8.81 12.11 -18.99
C GLY A 65 -8.11 13.18 -18.15
N VAL A 66 -6.79 13.06 -18.01
CA VAL A 66 -5.96 14.00 -17.21
C VAL A 66 -4.72 14.45 -17.97
N PRO A 67 -4.15 15.62 -17.64
CA PRO A 67 -2.94 16.08 -18.31
C PRO A 67 -1.74 15.21 -18.00
N LYS A 68 -0.83 15.10 -18.98
CA LYS A 68 0.48 14.49 -18.82
C LYS A 68 1.30 15.22 -17.76
N GLY A 69 2.07 14.48 -17.01
CA GLY A 69 3.02 15.06 -16.06
C GLY A 69 2.48 15.28 -14.65
N LEU A 70 1.25 14.87 -14.33
CA LEU A 70 0.72 14.95 -12.97
C LEU A 70 1.65 14.29 -11.93
N ALA A 71 2.00 15.03 -10.90
CA ALA A 71 2.92 14.58 -9.84
C ALA A 71 2.41 13.32 -9.14
N VAL A 72 1.09 13.18 -8.95
CA VAL A 72 0.48 12.00 -8.33
C VAL A 72 0.65 10.75 -9.21
N LEU A 73 0.53 10.88 -10.53
CA LEU A 73 0.77 9.78 -11.47
C LEU A 73 2.25 9.39 -11.52
N LYS A 74 3.18 10.34 -11.47
CA LYS A 74 4.62 10.04 -11.38
C LYS A 74 4.95 9.22 -10.13
N LYS A 75 4.38 9.58 -8.98
CA LYS A 75 4.68 8.95 -7.68
C LYS A 75 3.92 7.63 -7.44
N ARG A 76 2.67 7.51 -7.92
CA ARG A 76 1.74 6.43 -7.53
C ARG A 76 1.05 5.76 -8.73
N ARG A 77 1.67 5.75 -9.90
CA ARG A 77 1.06 5.23 -11.15
C ARG A 77 0.43 3.85 -10.98
N LYS A 78 1.16 2.89 -10.41
CA LYS A 78 0.67 1.50 -10.22
C LYS A 78 -0.57 1.44 -9.32
N GLN A 79 -0.59 2.24 -8.25
CA GLN A 79 -1.72 2.28 -7.31
C GLN A 79 -2.95 2.92 -7.95
N ILE A 80 -2.76 4.00 -8.72
CA ILE A 80 -3.84 4.69 -9.43
C ILE A 80 -4.44 3.79 -10.51
N ILE A 81 -3.63 3.16 -11.35
CA ILE A 81 -4.13 2.21 -12.36
C ILE A 81 -4.90 1.07 -11.70
N LYS A 82 -4.41 0.53 -10.57
CA LYS A 82 -5.14 -0.49 -9.81
C LYS A 82 -6.48 0.04 -9.31
N LEU A 83 -6.53 1.27 -8.79
CA LEU A 83 -7.78 1.90 -8.33
C LEU A 83 -8.77 2.06 -9.50
N MET A 84 -8.33 2.58 -10.65
CA MET A 84 -9.19 2.71 -11.84
C MET A 84 -9.78 1.36 -12.25
N ARG A 85 -8.95 0.32 -12.34
CA ARG A 85 -9.41 -1.05 -12.64
C ARG A 85 -10.40 -1.59 -11.62
N MET A 86 -10.20 -1.33 -10.32
CA MET A 86 -11.14 -1.75 -9.27
C MET A 86 -12.50 -1.05 -9.37
N LEU A 87 -12.52 0.17 -9.91
CA LEU A 87 -13.73 0.93 -10.17
C LEU A 87 -14.36 0.61 -11.54
N GLY A 88 -13.71 -0.22 -12.37
CA GLY A 88 -14.15 -0.48 -13.74
C GLY A 88 -13.90 0.68 -14.72
N LEU A 89 -13.06 1.65 -14.34
CA LEU A 89 -12.79 2.87 -15.10
C LEU A 89 -11.50 2.76 -15.92
N GLY A 90 -11.50 3.43 -17.08
CA GLY A 90 -10.29 3.69 -17.86
C GLY A 90 -9.57 4.95 -17.38
N LEU A 91 -8.30 5.07 -17.78
CA LEU A 91 -7.48 6.26 -17.52
C LEU A 91 -6.68 6.65 -18.74
N ILE A 92 -6.85 7.88 -19.17
CA ILE A 92 -6.18 8.48 -20.31
C ILE A 92 -5.32 9.66 -19.84
N VAL A 93 -4.10 9.73 -20.37
CA VAL A 93 -3.19 10.87 -20.15
C VAL A 93 -3.07 11.64 -21.45
N ILE A 94 -3.27 12.95 -21.38
CA ILE A 94 -3.33 13.83 -22.52
C ILE A 94 -2.18 14.85 -22.47
N ASP A 95 -1.36 14.87 -23.51
CA ASP A 95 -0.31 15.86 -23.72
C ASP A 95 -0.86 16.98 -24.61
N SER A 96 -1.26 18.09 -23.99
CA SER A 96 -1.84 19.24 -24.70
C SER A 96 -0.84 20.04 -25.54
N VAL A 97 0.44 19.72 -25.46
CA VAL A 97 1.52 20.42 -26.21
C VAL A 97 2.03 19.57 -27.36
N ALA A 98 1.72 18.28 -27.39
CA ALA A 98 2.15 17.38 -28.44
C ALA A 98 1.44 17.75 -29.78
N LYS A 99 2.23 17.92 -30.87
CA LYS A 99 1.69 18.19 -32.18
C LYS A 99 1.01 16.99 -32.85
N ILE A 100 1.40 15.77 -32.49
CA ILE A 100 0.87 14.49 -32.97
C ILE A 100 0.87 13.49 -31.85
N GLY A 101 -0.20 12.68 -31.69
CA GLY A 101 -0.22 11.53 -30.80
C GLY A 101 -0.20 11.84 -29.31
N GLY A 102 -0.74 12.96 -28.87
CA GLY A 102 -0.71 13.42 -27.49
C GLY A 102 -1.60 12.67 -26.48
N VAL A 103 -2.06 11.46 -26.78
CA VAL A 103 -2.98 10.69 -25.93
C VAL A 103 -2.43 9.31 -25.65
N ASP A 104 -2.23 8.99 -24.36
CA ASP A 104 -1.79 7.68 -23.88
C ASP A 104 -2.89 7.03 -23.01
N VAL A 105 -3.38 5.87 -23.41
CA VAL A 105 -4.31 5.07 -22.59
C VAL A 105 -3.50 4.24 -21.57
N LEU A 106 -3.67 4.54 -20.29
CA LEU A 106 -2.94 3.83 -19.22
C LEU A 106 -3.63 2.55 -18.76
N CYS A 107 -4.95 2.53 -18.82
CA CYS A 107 -5.77 1.33 -18.66
C CYS A 107 -7.15 1.55 -19.28
N ASP A 108 -7.71 0.49 -19.80
CA ASP A 108 -9.09 0.44 -20.30
C ASP A 108 -10.06 0.12 -19.18
N PRO A 109 -11.35 0.53 -19.31
CA PRO A 109 -12.43 0.12 -18.41
C PRO A 109 -12.67 -1.38 -18.52
N GLY A 110 -13.24 -1.97 -17.49
CA GLY A 110 -13.58 -3.38 -17.49
C GLY A 110 -13.59 -4.01 -16.10
N GLU A 111 -14.07 -5.24 -16.02
CA GLU A 111 -14.11 -5.98 -14.76
C GLU A 111 -12.71 -6.32 -14.25
N TYR A 112 -12.49 -6.04 -12.97
CA TYR A 112 -11.25 -6.38 -12.28
C TYR A 112 -11.51 -6.91 -10.88
N LYS A 113 -11.07 -8.13 -10.62
CA LYS A 113 -11.09 -8.73 -9.28
C LYS A 113 -9.66 -8.83 -8.74
N PRO A 114 -9.31 -8.08 -7.66
CA PRO A 114 -7.98 -8.15 -7.09
C PRO A 114 -7.69 -9.53 -6.51
N ARG A 115 -6.53 -10.08 -6.87
CA ARG A 115 -6.09 -11.38 -6.33
C ARG A 115 -5.71 -11.23 -4.85
N GLN A 116 -6.30 -12.06 -4.00
CA GLN A 116 -5.88 -12.18 -2.61
C GLN A 116 -4.54 -12.90 -2.50
N ILE A 117 -3.64 -12.36 -1.67
CA ILE A 117 -2.31 -12.96 -1.46
C ILE A 117 -2.35 -13.78 -0.18
N LYS A 118 -2.62 -15.08 -0.28
CA LYS A 118 -2.73 -16.02 0.86
C LYS A 118 -1.56 -15.91 1.85
N LYS A 119 -0.34 -15.72 1.35
CA LYS A 119 0.85 -15.55 2.21
C LYS A 119 0.76 -14.29 3.11
N GLN A 120 0.19 -13.20 2.62
CA GLN A 120 -0.01 -11.99 3.43
C GLN A 120 -1.08 -12.20 4.49
N THR A 121 -2.18 -12.87 4.14
CA THR A 121 -3.23 -13.25 5.10
C THR A 121 -2.67 -14.15 6.20
N GLN A 122 -1.89 -15.15 5.85
CA GLN A 122 -1.25 -16.04 6.82
C GLN A 122 -0.29 -15.28 7.76
N ARG A 123 0.50 -14.34 7.23
CA ARG A 123 1.37 -13.50 8.07
C ARG A 123 0.59 -12.61 9.02
N LEU A 124 -0.52 -12.03 8.55
CA LEU A 124 -1.40 -11.22 9.39
C LEU A 124 -2.00 -12.05 10.53
N LEU A 125 -2.56 -13.22 10.22
CA LEU A 125 -3.15 -14.11 11.21
C LEU A 125 -2.11 -14.62 12.20
N LYS A 126 -0.92 -14.96 11.73
CA LYS A 126 0.19 -15.38 12.60
C LYS A 126 0.59 -14.28 13.57
N GLU A 127 0.75 -13.03 13.11
CA GLU A 127 1.06 -11.91 14.00
C GLU A 127 -0.06 -11.69 15.02
N PHE A 128 -1.32 -11.79 14.59
CA PHE A 128 -2.48 -11.66 15.48
C PHE A 128 -2.51 -12.75 16.57
N GLN A 129 -2.24 -14.01 16.20
CA GLN A 129 -2.26 -15.14 17.14
C GLN A 129 -1.05 -15.16 18.08
N GLU A 130 0.14 -14.77 17.60
CA GLU A 130 1.38 -14.79 18.38
C GLU A 130 1.54 -13.57 19.28
N ARG A 131 0.80 -12.47 19.04
CA ARG A 131 0.86 -11.27 19.88
C ARG A 131 0.09 -11.49 21.17
N VAL A 132 0.71 -11.18 22.29
CA VAL A 132 0.08 -11.19 23.62
C VAL A 132 -0.59 -9.85 23.86
N GLY A 133 -1.87 -9.87 24.20
CA GLY A 133 -2.67 -8.67 24.46
C GLY A 133 -2.84 -7.75 23.26
N ASP A 134 -3.31 -6.53 23.50
CA ASP A 134 -3.47 -5.46 22.49
C ASP A 134 -2.68 -4.20 22.88
N PRO A 135 -1.33 -4.28 22.88
CA PRO A 135 -0.47 -3.20 23.37
C PRO A 135 -0.37 -2.00 22.40
N ASN A 136 -0.93 -2.11 21.19
CA ASN A 136 -0.82 -1.06 20.19
C ASN A 136 -2.20 -0.48 19.87
N GLN A 137 -2.41 0.76 20.19
CA GLN A 137 -3.64 1.44 19.82
C GLN A 137 -3.74 1.59 18.29
N GLY A 138 -4.89 1.21 17.72
CA GLY A 138 -5.15 1.35 16.29
C GLY A 138 -5.07 2.81 15.81
N GLY A 139 -4.51 3.02 14.62
CA GLY A 139 -4.39 4.37 14.03
C GLY A 139 -3.21 5.22 14.53
N THR A 140 -2.39 4.71 15.45
CA THR A 140 -1.16 5.38 15.91
C THR A 140 -0.12 5.49 14.80
N SER A 141 0.65 6.58 14.81
CA SER A 141 1.76 6.76 13.88
C SER A 141 2.90 5.78 14.21
N MET A 142 3.53 5.18 13.19
CA MET A 142 4.68 4.27 13.37
C MET A 142 5.93 4.92 13.99
N ARG A 143 5.92 6.22 14.25
CA ARG A 143 7.08 6.97 14.77
C ARG A 143 7.55 6.50 16.15
N GLN A 144 6.67 5.93 16.96
CA GLN A 144 7.01 5.42 18.29
C GLN A 144 7.38 3.93 18.31
N GLY A 145 7.31 3.27 17.15
CA GLY A 145 7.47 1.81 17.04
C GLY A 145 6.25 1.04 17.57
N LEU A 146 6.13 -0.22 17.17
CA LEU A 146 5.02 -1.10 17.56
C LEU A 146 5.54 -2.27 18.40
N LEU A 147 4.76 -2.69 19.38
CA LEU A 147 4.96 -3.95 20.11
C LEU A 147 4.39 -5.09 19.24
N THR A 148 5.23 -5.65 18.38
CA THR A 148 4.91 -6.84 17.59
C THR A 148 5.15 -8.11 18.39
N ALA A 149 4.56 -9.24 17.97
CA ALA A 149 4.83 -10.54 18.59
C ALA A 149 6.34 -10.86 18.65
N TYR A 150 7.11 -10.52 17.61
CA TYR A 150 8.57 -10.67 17.61
C TYR A 150 9.24 -9.79 18.66
N ARG A 151 8.80 -8.52 18.81
CA ARG A 151 9.38 -7.61 19.81
C ARG A 151 9.06 -8.05 21.23
N GLN A 152 7.84 -8.53 21.48
CA GLN A 152 7.46 -9.10 22.79
C GLN A 152 8.37 -10.27 23.19
N LYS A 153 8.65 -11.18 22.25
CA LYS A 153 9.61 -12.28 22.48
C LYS A 153 11.03 -11.79 22.74
N ALA A 154 11.48 -10.79 21.98
CA ALA A 154 12.81 -10.19 22.19
C ALA A 154 12.89 -9.47 23.55
N LEU A 155 11.83 -8.81 24.02
CA LEU A 155 11.75 -8.21 25.35
C LEU A 155 11.83 -9.27 26.45
N ALA A 156 11.06 -10.36 26.35
CA ALA A 156 11.14 -11.45 27.35
C ALA A 156 12.54 -12.07 27.45
N ILE A 157 13.23 -12.26 26.30
CA ILE A 157 14.63 -12.68 26.26
C ILE A 157 15.54 -11.66 26.95
N SER A 158 15.29 -10.37 26.70
CA SER A 158 16.07 -9.28 27.29
C SER A 158 15.89 -9.21 28.82
N GLU A 159 14.68 -9.32 29.32
CA GLU A 159 14.38 -9.37 30.76
C GLU A 159 15.08 -10.56 31.42
N TYR A 160 15.06 -11.72 30.75
CA TYR A 160 15.80 -12.90 31.24
C TYR A 160 17.29 -12.60 31.37
N LEU A 161 17.90 -11.98 30.34
CA LEU A 161 19.32 -11.62 30.37
C LEU A 161 19.65 -10.50 31.36
N MET A 162 18.72 -9.57 31.61
CA MET A 162 18.88 -8.57 32.68
C MET A 162 19.01 -9.19 34.06
N THR A 163 18.24 -10.25 34.29
CA THR A 163 18.18 -10.92 35.61
C THR A 163 19.31 -11.92 35.79
N HIS A 164 19.67 -12.69 34.75
CA HIS A 164 20.57 -13.81 34.82
C HIS A 164 21.97 -13.57 34.26
N GLY A 165 22.18 -12.41 33.58
CA GLY A 165 23.43 -12.09 32.91
C GLY A 165 23.72 -12.98 31.69
N GLU A 166 25.01 -13.21 31.46
CA GLU A 166 25.51 -14.00 30.34
C GLU A 166 24.95 -15.42 30.33
N THR A 167 24.17 -15.79 29.31
CA THR A 167 23.48 -17.09 29.32
C THR A 167 23.49 -17.75 27.94
N LYS A 168 23.49 -19.08 27.90
CA LYS A 168 23.35 -19.85 26.66
C LYS A 168 21.93 -19.74 26.11
N ALA A 169 21.81 -19.53 24.81
CA ALA A 169 20.52 -19.44 24.11
C ALA A 169 19.60 -20.66 24.38
N SER A 170 20.18 -21.86 24.55
CA SER A 170 19.41 -23.07 24.87
C SER A 170 18.77 -23.05 26.25
N ILE A 171 19.41 -22.42 27.22
CA ILE A 171 18.89 -22.27 28.59
C ILE A 171 17.73 -21.26 28.57
N ILE A 172 17.94 -20.11 27.92
CA ILE A 172 16.90 -19.10 27.77
C ILE A 172 15.67 -19.67 27.05
N ALA A 173 15.89 -20.41 25.94
CA ALA A 173 14.82 -21.05 25.19
C ALA A 173 13.98 -22.02 26.04
N LYS A 174 14.64 -22.79 26.91
CA LYS A 174 13.96 -23.71 27.79
C LYS A 174 13.19 -22.99 28.90
N SER A 175 13.78 -21.96 29.51
CA SER A 175 13.14 -21.21 30.61
C SER A 175 11.93 -20.40 30.14
N LEU A 176 11.99 -19.84 28.94
CA LEU A 176 10.90 -19.03 28.37
C LEU A 176 9.93 -19.84 27.49
N GLU A 177 10.16 -21.14 27.34
CA GLU A 177 9.41 -22.03 26.44
C GLU A 177 9.29 -21.45 24.99
N GLU A 178 10.32 -20.69 24.57
CA GLU A 178 10.33 -20.01 23.26
C GLU A 178 11.38 -20.65 22.33
N PRO A 179 10.96 -21.52 21.40
CA PRO A 179 11.88 -22.25 20.51
C PRO A 179 12.63 -21.34 19.52
N LYS A 180 12.11 -20.13 19.27
CA LYS A 180 12.74 -19.16 18.36
C LYS A 180 13.84 -18.33 19.02
N THR A 181 14.10 -18.49 20.32
CA THR A 181 15.09 -17.72 21.09
C THR A 181 16.44 -17.63 20.38
N ARG A 182 16.95 -18.76 19.86
CA ARG A 182 18.24 -18.80 19.16
C ARG A 182 18.23 -17.92 17.88
N ALA A 183 17.15 -17.96 17.12
CA ALA A 183 17.00 -17.16 15.92
C ALA A 183 16.89 -15.66 16.27
N ILE A 184 16.09 -15.32 17.29
CA ILE A 184 15.93 -13.94 17.75
C ILE A 184 17.25 -13.35 18.22
N LEU A 185 18.03 -14.08 19.00
CA LEU A 185 19.35 -13.67 19.49
C LEU A 185 20.36 -13.53 18.34
N TYR A 186 20.33 -14.46 17.36
CA TYR A 186 21.24 -14.44 16.21
C TYR A 186 20.92 -13.32 15.22
N ASP A 187 19.63 -13.17 14.85
CA ASP A 187 19.17 -12.15 13.90
C ASP A 187 19.31 -10.73 14.48
N ASN A 188 19.16 -10.61 15.81
CA ASN A 188 19.41 -9.39 16.58
C ASN A 188 18.84 -8.12 15.95
N VAL A 189 17.59 -8.17 15.47
CA VAL A 189 16.93 -7.14 14.67
C VAL A 189 16.96 -5.74 15.31
N TYR A 190 16.97 -5.72 16.65
CA TYR A 190 16.99 -4.45 17.41
C TYR A 190 18.39 -4.04 17.88
N GLY A 191 19.39 -4.90 17.74
CA GLY A 191 20.74 -4.65 18.23
C GLY A 191 20.85 -4.73 19.78
N TRP A 192 19.95 -5.44 20.44
CA TRP A 192 19.91 -5.51 21.90
C TRP A 192 20.80 -6.60 22.52
N PHE A 193 21.37 -7.48 21.69
CA PHE A 193 22.12 -8.64 22.16
C PHE A 193 23.54 -8.64 21.62
N ASP A 194 24.50 -9.01 22.47
CA ASP A 194 25.89 -9.29 22.09
C ASP A 194 26.19 -10.77 22.27
N ARG A 195 26.94 -11.34 21.32
CA ARG A 195 27.39 -12.72 21.35
C ARG A 195 28.80 -12.79 21.92
N LEU A 196 28.98 -13.40 23.10
CA LEU A 196 30.26 -13.52 23.78
C LEU A 196 31.03 -14.79 23.38
N GLY A 197 30.31 -15.82 22.91
CA GLY A 197 30.93 -17.09 22.53
C GLY A 197 29.95 -18.02 21.82
N LYS A 198 30.29 -19.32 21.74
CA LYS A 198 29.45 -20.31 21.05
C LYS A 198 28.10 -20.47 21.77
N GLY A 199 27.08 -19.74 21.26
CA GLY A 199 25.71 -19.82 21.77
C GLY A 199 25.48 -19.07 23.09
N VAL A 200 26.43 -18.30 23.59
CA VAL A 200 26.32 -17.48 24.80
C VAL A 200 26.07 -16.04 24.40
N TYR A 201 25.08 -15.43 25.03
CA TYR A 201 24.63 -14.06 24.74
C TYR A 201 24.49 -13.25 26.02
N THR A 202 24.61 -11.94 25.87
CA THR A 202 24.35 -10.93 26.89
C THR A 202 23.62 -9.74 26.27
N LEU A 203 23.20 -8.78 27.06
CA LEU A 203 22.65 -7.52 26.56
C LEU A 203 23.78 -6.62 26.05
N SER A 204 23.55 -6.01 24.89
CA SER A 204 24.43 -4.96 24.37
C SER A 204 24.25 -3.65 25.15
N PRO A 205 25.19 -2.68 25.04
CA PRO A 205 25.01 -1.34 25.58
C PRO A 205 23.74 -0.65 25.06
N ARG A 206 23.38 -0.91 23.81
CA ARG A 206 22.14 -0.43 23.22
C ARG A 206 20.92 -1.06 23.86
N GLY A 207 20.94 -2.35 24.11
CA GLY A 207 19.90 -3.07 24.84
C GLY A 207 19.66 -2.43 26.21
N TRP A 208 20.70 -2.24 27.00
CA TRP A 208 20.61 -1.59 28.31
C TRP A 208 19.99 -0.19 28.24
N SER A 209 20.27 0.58 27.18
CA SER A 209 19.77 1.95 27.00
C SER A 209 18.29 1.99 26.58
N GLU A 210 17.85 1.11 25.67
CA GLU A 210 16.52 1.16 25.06
C GLU A 210 15.45 0.35 25.82
N LEU A 211 15.84 -0.72 26.52
CA LEU A 211 14.91 -1.64 27.17
C LEU A 211 13.99 -1.00 28.21
N PRO A 212 14.43 -0.07 29.07
CA PRO A 212 13.53 0.54 30.06
C PRO A 212 12.29 1.18 29.45
N GLU A 213 12.46 1.87 28.31
CA GLU A 213 11.35 2.50 27.57
C GLU A 213 10.39 1.45 26.99
N TRP A 214 10.94 0.35 26.43
CA TRP A 214 10.13 -0.70 25.82
C TRP A 214 9.39 -1.55 26.84
N LEU A 215 10.01 -1.83 27.97
CA LEU A 215 9.39 -2.58 29.09
C LEU A 215 8.24 -1.79 29.71
N SER A 216 8.38 -0.48 29.85
CA SER A 216 7.28 0.37 30.32
C SER A 216 6.07 0.36 29.38
N LYS A 217 6.30 0.20 28.08
CA LYS A 217 5.24 0.06 27.05
C LYS A 217 4.60 -1.32 27.01
N SER A 218 5.31 -2.37 27.47
CA SER A 218 4.80 -3.75 27.48
C SER A 218 3.91 -4.07 28.69
N ASN A 219 3.99 -3.28 29.74
CA ASN A 219 3.26 -3.48 31.01
C ASN A 219 1.87 -2.82 31.03
N PHE A 220 1.30 -2.47 29.88
CA PHE A 220 -0.10 -2.09 29.82
C PHE A 220 -0.97 -3.34 29.71
N ASP A 221 -1.55 -3.75 30.84
CA ASP A 221 -2.68 -4.68 30.93
C ASP A 221 -3.93 -4.17 30.18
#